data_91bc5284f4584f0a4e46ab66e28b58c1
#
_entry.id   91bc5284f4584f0a4e46ab66e28b58c1
#
_cell.length_a   1.000
_cell.length_b   1.000
_cell.length_c   1.000
_cell.angle_alpha   90.00
_cell.angle_beta   90.00
_cell.angle_gamma   90.00
#
_symmetry.space_group_name_H-M   'P 1'
#
loop_
_entity.id
_entity.type
_entity.pdbx_description
1 polymer ?
#
loop_
_entity_poly.entity_id
_entity_poly.type
_entity_poly.pdbx_seq_one_letter_code
_entity_poly.pdbx_strand_id
1 'polypeptide(L)'
;MKRLLILTVGLLVLTACASPTSAPTSVSVETAAPVVELSSPDVVIASADVEPVQVSHLGFTISSLVKEVSVSEGDVVKAGDKLMVLNTPDLEFAVVSAEANYNARSQAAQLQKADKVLYVNPNTGKRSWYSLPREVFLKAQAQADQAKAAWDTASATLTQATLTAPFDGVVVDVSVIPGELVQSNQVVITLADLNDLQITTTDLSERDIARVKIGQTVNISIEALGQTLSGKVIRISPISETVGGDVVYPVTIQLDEQPDGLLWGMSAEVEISTK
;
A
#
# COMPACT_ATOMS: atom_id res chain seq x y z
N MET A 1 13.66 11.60 -58.28
CA MET A 1 14.71 11.55 -59.32
C MET A 1 15.61 10.40 -59.00
N LYS A 2 15.47 9.35 -59.80
CA LYS A 2 16.48 8.73 -60.65
C LYS A 2 17.61 8.04 -59.86
N ARG A 3 17.55 6.71 -59.89
CA ARG A 3 18.45 5.76 -60.61
C ARG A 3 19.70 5.40 -59.81
N LEU A 4 20.28 4.20 -59.74
CA LEU A 4 20.44 3.05 -60.68
C LEU A 4 21.16 1.96 -59.83
N LEU A 5 20.70 0.77 -59.64
CA LEU A 5 21.00 -0.51 -60.29
C LEU A 5 22.49 -0.68 -60.71
N ILE A 6 23.21 -1.66 -60.12
CA ILE A 6 24.17 -2.52 -60.81
C ILE A 6 24.22 -3.90 -60.11
N LEU A 7 23.92 -4.86 -60.94
CA LEU A 7 24.00 -6.31 -60.84
C LEU A 7 25.41 -6.72 -61.29
N THR A 8 26.10 -7.64 -60.58
CA THR A 8 27.16 -8.47 -61.18
C THR A 8 27.12 -9.89 -60.70
N VAL A 9 26.90 -10.74 -61.64
CA VAL A 9 27.00 -12.20 -61.71
C VAL A 9 28.46 -12.60 -61.90
N GLY A 10 28.87 -13.74 -61.34
CA GLY A 10 30.17 -14.38 -61.67
C GLY A 10 30.36 -15.58 -60.72
N LEU A 11 29.96 -16.68 -61.08
CA LEU A 11 30.52 -17.83 -61.85
C LEU A 11 31.49 -18.69 -61.04
N LEU A 12 30.98 -19.86 -60.72
CA LEU A 12 31.47 -21.22 -60.56
C LEU A 12 32.97 -21.48 -60.80
N VAL A 13 33.62 -22.19 -59.80
CA VAL A 13 34.62 -23.22 -60.12
C VAL A 13 34.51 -24.35 -59.10
N LEU A 14 34.13 -25.53 -59.53
CA LEU A 14 34.27 -26.82 -58.86
C LEU A 14 35.76 -27.26 -58.99
N THR A 15 36.34 -27.64 -57.81
CA THR A 15 37.47 -28.59 -57.82
C THR A 15 37.23 -29.63 -56.78
N ALA A 16 36.99 -30.85 -57.23
CA ALA A 16 36.98 -32.06 -56.46
C ALA A 16 38.43 -32.52 -56.24
N CYS A 17 38.81 -32.87 -55.02
CA CYS A 17 39.94 -33.77 -54.74
C CYS A 17 39.59 -34.65 -53.56
N ALA A 18 39.88 -35.92 -53.80
CA ALA A 18 39.52 -37.10 -53.01
C ALA A 18 40.27 -37.23 -51.67
N SER A 19 39.64 -37.99 -50.81
CA SER A 19 39.92 -38.59 -49.51
C SER A 19 41.37 -38.98 -49.15
N PRO A 20 41.69 -39.11 -47.82
CA PRO A 20 41.62 -40.47 -47.29
C PRO A 20 40.86 -40.55 -45.93
N THR A 21 40.18 -41.67 -45.84
CA THR A 21 39.55 -42.25 -44.67
C THR A 21 40.53 -42.40 -43.50
N SER A 22 40.23 -41.74 -42.37
CA SER A 22 40.80 -42.13 -41.06
C SER A 22 39.65 -42.51 -40.16
N ALA A 23 39.76 -43.68 -39.52
CA ALA A 23 38.80 -44.28 -38.67
C ALA A 23 38.42 -43.40 -37.46
N PRO A 24 37.18 -43.46 -36.97
CA PRO A 24 36.80 -42.73 -35.79
C PRO A 24 37.38 -43.37 -34.55
N THR A 25 38.27 -42.67 -33.85
CA THR A 25 38.62 -42.96 -32.46
C THR A 25 37.38 -42.63 -31.64
N SER A 26 36.79 -43.65 -31.03
CA SER A 26 35.70 -43.51 -30.06
C SER A 26 36.25 -42.81 -28.83
N VAL A 27 36.03 -41.52 -28.74
CA VAL A 27 36.09 -40.76 -27.48
C VAL A 27 34.88 -41.19 -26.69
N SER A 28 35.11 -41.97 -25.64
CA SER A 28 34.11 -42.28 -24.63
C SER A 28 33.77 -40.94 -23.97
N VAL A 29 32.66 -40.31 -24.38
CA VAL A 29 32.03 -39.22 -23.61
C VAL A 29 31.48 -39.93 -22.37
N GLU A 30 32.19 -39.77 -21.28
CA GLU A 30 31.68 -40.07 -19.96
C GLU A 30 30.46 -39.15 -19.77
N THR A 31 29.29 -39.71 -20.04
CA THR A 31 28.01 -39.08 -19.75
C THR A 31 27.99 -38.86 -18.25
N ALA A 32 28.26 -37.64 -17.81
CA ALA A 32 27.92 -37.23 -16.47
C ALA A 32 26.43 -37.55 -16.28
N ALA A 33 26.15 -38.52 -15.43
CA ALA A 33 24.80 -38.81 -15.01
C ALA A 33 24.19 -37.50 -14.51
N PRO A 34 22.93 -37.17 -14.89
CA PRO A 34 22.25 -36.02 -14.27
C PRO A 34 22.28 -36.30 -12.77
N VAL A 35 22.83 -35.35 -12.02
CA VAL A 35 22.61 -35.30 -10.57
C VAL A 35 21.11 -35.14 -10.40
N VAL A 36 20.45 -36.27 -10.19
CA VAL A 36 19.10 -36.32 -9.69
C VAL A 36 19.22 -35.78 -8.27
N GLU A 37 18.92 -34.49 -8.08
CA GLU A 37 18.60 -34.01 -6.75
C GLU A 37 17.49 -34.91 -6.23
N LEU A 38 17.84 -35.77 -5.28
CA LEU A 38 16.90 -36.55 -4.50
C LEU A 38 16.12 -35.56 -3.65
N SER A 39 15.12 -34.92 -4.24
CA SER A 39 14.07 -34.25 -3.48
C SER A 39 13.48 -35.34 -2.57
N SER A 40 13.73 -35.23 -1.28
CA SER A 40 13.10 -36.12 -0.30
C SER A 40 11.60 -36.04 -0.52
N PRO A 41 10.89 -37.18 -0.71
CA PRO A 41 9.46 -37.16 -1.05
C PRO A 41 8.58 -36.47 0.00
N ASP A 42 9.14 -36.14 1.15
CA ASP A 42 8.47 -35.59 2.32
C ASP A 42 8.78 -34.09 2.56
N VAL A 43 9.55 -33.44 1.69
CA VAL A 43 9.93 -32.02 1.81
C VAL A 43 9.72 -31.31 0.49
N VAL A 44 9.20 -30.06 0.57
CA VAL A 44 9.11 -29.13 -0.55
C VAL A 44 10.04 -27.97 -0.25
N ILE A 45 10.93 -27.66 -1.19
CA ILE A 45 11.89 -26.55 -1.09
C ILE A 45 11.41 -25.43 -2.00
N ALA A 46 11.46 -24.20 -1.52
CA ALA A 46 11.10 -23.01 -2.28
C ALA A 46 11.95 -21.80 -1.85
N SER A 47 12.17 -20.89 -2.78
CA SER A 47 12.70 -19.57 -2.49
C SER A 47 11.61 -18.68 -1.87
N ALA A 48 12.01 -17.79 -1.01
CA ALA A 48 11.09 -16.92 -0.30
C ALA A 48 11.77 -15.58 0.07
N ASP A 49 10.96 -14.58 0.32
CA ASP A 49 11.41 -13.27 0.77
C ASP A 49 10.78 -12.91 2.11
N VAL A 50 11.53 -12.13 2.90
CA VAL A 50 11.06 -11.56 4.16
C VAL A 50 10.20 -10.35 3.87
N GLU A 51 8.98 -10.32 4.40
CA GLU A 51 8.03 -9.22 4.24
C GLU A 51 7.40 -8.81 5.57
N PRO A 52 7.05 -7.54 5.78
CA PRO A 52 6.24 -7.14 6.92
C PRO A 52 4.84 -7.73 6.85
N VAL A 53 4.26 -8.04 8.01
CA VAL A 53 2.86 -8.49 8.09
C VAL A 53 1.91 -7.38 7.62
N GLN A 54 2.26 -6.13 7.90
CA GLN A 54 1.44 -4.98 7.53
C GLN A 54 2.27 -3.90 6.83
N VAL A 55 1.83 -3.51 5.62
CA VAL A 55 2.38 -2.39 4.83
C VAL A 55 1.23 -1.50 4.40
N SER A 56 1.44 -0.21 4.43
CA SER A 56 0.49 0.77 3.90
C SER A 56 1.18 1.79 3.02
N HIS A 57 0.69 1.91 1.79
CA HIS A 57 1.07 2.96 0.84
C HIS A 57 0.13 4.13 1.01
N LEU A 58 0.63 5.18 1.66
CA LEU A 58 -0.16 6.33 2.06
C LEU A 58 -0.12 7.42 1.00
N GLY A 59 -1.27 8.02 0.74
CA GLY A 59 -1.43 9.10 -0.21
C GLY A 59 -2.62 9.99 0.13
N PHE A 60 -2.73 11.12 -0.54
CA PHE A 60 -3.83 12.06 -0.35
C PHE A 60 -4.96 11.79 -1.33
N THR A 61 -6.20 12.07 -0.92
CA THR A 61 -7.38 12.03 -1.79
C THR A 61 -7.57 13.31 -2.59
N ILE A 62 -6.87 14.38 -2.23
CA ILE A 62 -6.90 15.69 -2.87
C ILE A 62 -5.51 16.07 -3.40
N SER A 63 -5.47 16.91 -4.44
CA SER A 63 -4.22 17.41 -5.01
C SER A 63 -3.90 18.78 -4.46
N SER A 64 -2.69 18.98 -3.94
CA SER A 64 -2.19 20.29 -3.49
C SER A 64 -0.66 20.27 -3.31
N LEU A 65 -0.08 21.42 -3.00
CA LEU A 65 1.34 21.51 -2.63
C LEU A 65 1.57 20.97 -1.22
N VAL A 66 2.68 20.27 -1.02
CA VAL A 66 3.13 19.87 0.32
C VAL A 66 3.53 21.09 1.12
N LYS A 67 2.91 21.30 2.27
CA LYS A 67 3.23 22.37 3.22
C LYS A 67 4.38 21.96 4.13
N GLU A 68 4.27 20.75 4.68
CA GLU A 68 5.18 20.24 5.69
C GLU A 68 5.24 18.70 5.61
N VAL A 69 6.43 18.16 5.74
CA VAL A 69 6.71 16.74 5.99
C VAL A 69 7.27 16.65 7.40
N SER A 70 6.58 15.94 8.29
CA SER A 70 6.88 15.89 9.73
C SER A 70 7.74 14.69 10.12
N VAL A 71 8.03 13.80 9.18
CA VAL A 71 8.75 12.53 9.39
C VAL A 71 9.81 12.32 8.32
N SER A 72 10.78 11.47 8.64
CA SER A 72 11.85 11.02 7.74
C SER A 72 11.85 9.50 7.63
N GLU A 73 12.51 8.98 6.61
CA GLU A 73 12.76 7.54 6.49
C GLU A 73 13.50 7.01 7.72
N GLY A 74 13.03 5.88 8.24
CA GLY A 74 13.52 5.25 9.47
C GLY A 74 12.85 5.72 10.77
N ASP A 75 11.99 6.75 10.73
CA ASP A 75 11.29 7.22 11.92
C ASP A 75 10.23 6.21 12.37
N VAL A 76 10.16 5.98 13.68
CA VAL A 76 9.11 5.18 14.33
C VAL A 76 7.93 6.08 14.66
N VAL A 77 6.75 5.73 14.18
CA VAL A 77 5.51 6.50 14.37
C VAL A 77 4.41 5.64 15.00
N LYS A 78 3.47 6.29 15.66
CA LYS A 78 2.27 5.67 16.25
C LYS A 78 1.03 5.98 15.44
N ALA A 79 0.04 5.12 15.56
CA ALA A 79 -1.27 5.34 14.97
C ALA A 79 -1.84 6.72 15.37
N GLY A 80 -2.22 7.51 14.36
CA GLY A 80 -2.71 8.88 14.52
C GLY A 80 -1.62 9.97 14.46
N ASP A 81 -0.34 9.63 14.48
CA ASP A 81 0.73 10.63 14.32
C ASP A 81 0.64 11.32 12.97
N LYS A 82 0.89 12.62 12.97
CA LYS A 82 0.87 13.46 11.77
C LYS A 82 2.15 13.23 10.97
N LEU A 83 2.01 12.76 9.73
CA LEU A 83 3.12 12.47 8.84
C LEU A 83 3.41 13.61 7.88
N MET A 84 2.35 14.17 7.27
CA MET A 84 2.46 15.20 6.24
C MET A 84 1.24 16.09 6.22
N VAL A 85 1.41 17.35 5.79
CA VAL A 85 0.31 18.33 5.62
C VAL A 85 0.40 18.99 4.26
N LEU A 86 -0.73 19.13 3.60
CA LEU A 86 -0.88 19.89 2.37
C LEU A 86 -1.15 21.37 2.63
N ASN A 87 -0.75 22.21 1.70
CA ASN A 87 -1.05 23.64 1.73
C ASN A 87 -2.43 23.90 1.10
N THR A 88 -3.45 24.03 1.94
CA THR A 88 -4.85 24.15 1.52
C THR A 88 -5.54 25.34 2.18
N PRO A 89 -5.10 26.59 1.93
CA PRO A 89 -5.68 27.79 2.55
C PRO A 89 -7.17 27.94 2.23
N ASP A 90 -7.61 27.51 1.04
CA ASP A 90 -9.03 27.57 0.65
C ASP A 90 -9.91 26.71 1.54
N LEU A 91 -9.44 25.52 1.93
CA LEU A 91 -10.16 24.64 2.85
C LEU A 91 -10.16 25.20 4.27
N GLU A 92 -9.05 25.80 4.73
CA GLU A 92 -8.97 26.47 6.03
C GLU A 92 -9.99 27.63 6.09
N PHE A 93 -10.07 28.48 5.05
CA PHE A 93 -11.07 29.54 4.96
C PHE A 93 -12.50 29.03 4.87
N ALA A 94 -12.73 27.91 4.17
CA ALA A 94 -14.05 27.30 4.08
C ALA A 94 -14.55 26.85 5.46
N VAL A 95 -13.68 26.24 6.29
CA VAL A 95 -14.01 25.85 7.66
C VAL A 95 -14.35 27.06 8.52
N VAL A 96 -13.50 28.09 8.52
CA VAL A 96 -13.74 29.33 9.30
C VAL A 96 -15.05 30.00 8.89
N SER A 97 -15.32 30.08 7.59
CA SER A 97 -16.58 30.67 7.07
C SER A 97 -17.82 29.87 7.47
N ALA A 98 -17.75 28.53 7.37
CA ALA A 98 -18.84 27.63 7.75
C ALA A 98 -19.10 27.68 9.26
N GLU A 99 -18.05 27.72 10.08
CA GLU A 99 -18.14 27.87 11.54
C GLU A 99 -18.82 29.19 11.93
N ALA A 100 -18.38 30.31 11.33
CA ALA A 100 -18.99 31.62 11.58
C ALA A 100 -20.48 31.64 11.23
N ASN A 101 -20.87 31.01 10.11
CA ASN A 101 -22.28 30.89 9.70
C ASN A 101 -23.07 30.01 10.70
N TYR A 102 -22.52 28.86 11.13
CA TYR A 102 -23.16 28.03 12.15
C TYR A 102 -23.36 28.79 13.46
N ASN A 103 -22.35 29.52 13.94
CA ASN A 103 -22.40 30.27 15.18
C ASN A 103 -23.50 31.36 15.09
N ALA A 104 -23.58 32.08 13.97
CA ALA A 104 -24.63 33.09 13.76
C ALA A 104 -26.04 32.48 13.74
N ARG A 105 -26.25 31.35 13.05
CA ARG A 105 -27.54 30.67 13.00
C ARG A 105 -27.92 30.03 14.34
N SER A 106 -26.98 29.48 15.06
CA SER A 106 -27.16 28.88 16.39
C SER A 106 -27.61 29.97 17.39
N GLN A 107 -26.93 31.10 17.40
CA GLN A 107 -27.34 32.27 18.24
C GLN A 107 -28.75 32.79 17.89
N ALA A 108 -29.05 32.90 16.58
CA ALA A 108 -30.39 33.30 16.14
C ALA A 108 -31.48 32.34 16.61
N ALA A 109 -31.21 31.01 16.55
CA ALA A 109 -32.13 29.99 17.06
C ALA A 109 -32.32 30.09 18.58
N GLN A 110 -31.25 30.32 19.34
CA GLN A 110 -31.31 30.49 20.79
C GLN A 110 -32.15 31.72 21.18
N LEU A 111 -32.00 32.84 20.47
CA LEU A 111 -32.81 34.03 20.71
C LEU A 111 -34.31 33.77 20.48
N GLN A 112 -34.68 32.91 19.56
CA GLN A 112 -36.05 32.53 19.24
C GLN A 112 -36.61 31.42 20.15
N LYS A 113 -35.79 30.83 21.00
CA LYS A 113 -36.21 29.83 22.00
C LYS A 113 -37.07 30.46 23.12
N ALA A 114 -37.04 31.78 23.29
CA ALA A 114 -37.81 32.45 24.29
C ALA A 114 -39.32 32.24 24.05
N ASP A 115 -40.04 31.73 25.04
CA ASP A 115 -41.49 31.49 24.94
C ASP A 115 -42.31 32.75 24.76
N LYS A 116 -41.79 33.89 25.21
CA LYS A 116 -42.47 35.19 25.17
C LYS A 116 -41.50 36.34 24.85
N VAL A 117 -41.95 37.22 23.97
CA VAL A 117 -41.25 38.44 23.64
C VAL A 117 -42.08 39.64 24.10
N LEU A 118 -41.46 40.63 24.74
CA LEU A 118 -42.12 41.88 25.14
C LEU A 118 -42.25 42.77 23.90
N TYR A 119 -43.47 43.02 23.52
CA TYR A 119 -43.81 44.03 22.49
C TYR A 119 -44.25 45.32 23.16
N VAL A 120 -43.67 46.45 22.74
CA VAL A 120 -44.09 47.78 23.15
C VAL A 120 -44.74 48.45 21.92
N ASN A 121 -46.05 48.75 22.03
CA ASN A 121 -46.76 49.45 20.97
C ASN A 121 -46.15 50.84 20.80
N PRO A 122 -45.65 51.22 19.63
CA PRO A 122 -44.93 52.48 19.43
C PRO A 122 -45.85 53.70 19.55
N ASN A 123 -47.17 53.52 19.31
CA ASN A 123 -48.15 54.63 19.35
C ASN A 123 -48.77 54.90 20.73
N THR A 124 -48.86 53.83 21.56
CA THR A 124 -49.55 53.91 22.84
C THR A 124 -48.68 53.68 24.05
N GLY A 125 -47.43 53.25 23.83
CA GLY A 125 -46.51 52.82 24.90
C GLY A 125 -46.94 51.56 25.66
N LYS A 126 -48.04 50.93 25.26
CA LYS A 126 -48.59 49.76 25.95
C LYS A 126 -47.67 48.54 25.74
N ARG A 127 -47.34 47.88 26.84
CA ARG A 127 -46.51 46.66 26.85
C ARG A 127 -47.40 45.43 26.81
N SER A 128 -47.09 44.46 25.94
CA SER A 128 -47.78 43.20 25.80
C SER A 128 -46.77 42.07 25.58
N TRP A 129 -47.01 40.90 26.20
CA TRP A 129 -46.22 39.72 25.97
C TRP A 129 -46.84 38.87 24.86
N TYR A 130 -46.06 38.57 23.83
CA TYR A 130 -46.45 37.67 22.75
C TYR A 130 -45.66 36.39 22.85
N SER A 131 -46.35 35.23 22.72
CA SER A 131 -45.70 33.98 22.52
C SER A 131 -45.18 33.87 21.08
N LEU A 132 -43.90 33.53 20.92
CA LEU A 132 -43.37 33.22 19.61
C LEU A 132 -44.00 31.89 19.15
N PRO A 133 -44.47 31.77 17.90
CA PRO A 133 -44.92 30.53 17.36
C PRO A 133 -43.81 29.51 17.42
N ARG A 134 -44.08 28.29 17.92
CA ARG A 134 -43.09 27.18 17.99
C ARG A 134 -42.45 26.89 16.62
N GLU A 135 -43.18 27.10 15.54
CA GLU A 135 -42.72 26.93 14.16
C GLU A 135 -41.52 27.84 13.82
N VAL A 136 -41.50 29.09 14.35
CA VAL A 136 -40.41 30.05 14.15
C VAL A 136 -39.11 29.52 14.77
N PHE A 137 -39.20 29.01 15.99
CA PHE A 137 -38.07 28.37 16.66
C PHE A 137 -37.58 27.12 15.91
N LEU A 138 -38.50 26.21 15.53
CA LEU A 138 -38.15 24.98 14.81
C LEU A 138 -37.50 25.31 13.44
N LYS A 139 -37.97 26.32 12.74
CA LYS A 139 -37.36 26.79 11.49
C LYS A 139 -35.95 27.32 11.71
N ALA A 140 -35.75 28.14 12.75
CA ALA A 140 -34.42 28.64 13.09
C ALA A 140 -33.46 27.53 13.51
N GLN A 141 -33.96 26.55 14.28
CA GLN A 141 -33.19 25.36 14.65
C GLN A 141 -32.79 24.57 13.43
N ALA A 142 -33.71 24.30 12.50
CA ALA A 142 -33.38 23.57 11.27
C ALA A 142 -32.32 24.30 10.41
N GLN A 143 -32.32 25.64 10.40
CA GLN A 143 -31.29 26.42 9.73
C GLN A 143 -29.93 26.31 10.43
N ALA A 144 -29.91 26.28 11.77
CA ALA A 144 -28.69 26.06 12.53
C ALA A 144 -28.13 24.66 12.31
N ASP A 145 -29.00 23.63 12.28
CA ASP A 145 -28.59 22.23 12.01
C ASP A 145 -28.03 22.07 10.59
N GLN A 146 -28.63 22.76 9.60
CA GLN A 146 -28.10 22.78 8.22
C GLN A 146 -26.73 23.47 8.17
N ALA A 147 -26.55 24.60 8.87
CA ALA A 147 -25.25 25.25 8.94
C ALA A 147 -24.20 24.43 9.66
N LYS A 148 -24.60 23.68 10.70
CA LYS A 148 -23.72 22.71 11.37
C LYS A 148 -23.25 21.62 10.43
N ALA A 149 -24.15 21.02 9.66
CA ALA A 149 -23.79 20.00 8.68
C ALA A 149 -22.81 20.53 7.62
N ALA A 150 -22.96 21.79 7.20
CA ALA A 150 -22.02 22.45 6.28
C ALA A 150 -20.63 22.64 6.93
N TRP A 151 -20.57 23.05 8.20
CA TRP A 151 -19.31 23.15 8.94
C TRP A 151 -18.65 21.79 9.15
N ASP A 152 -19.41 20.77 9.57
CA ASP A 152 -18.91 19.39 9.73
C ASP A 152 -18.32 18.87 8.40
N THR A 153 -18.99 19.16 7.26
CA THR A 153 -18.50 18.79 5.92
C THR A 153 -17.19 19.50 5.57
N ALA A 154 -17.10 20.82 5.79
CA ALA A 154 -15.90 21.60 5.52
C ALA A 154 -14.73 21.09 6.38
N SER A 155 -14.99 20.82 7.67
CA SER A 155 -13.98 20.26 8.60
C SER A 155 -13.49 18.88 8.17
N ALA A 156 -14.41 18.00 7.75
CA ALA A 156 -14.04 16.68 7.23
C ALA A 156 -13.19 16.78 5.95
N THR A 157 -13.49 17.74 5.08
CA THR A 157 -12.69 17.97 3.88
C THR A 157 -11.28 18.50 4.22
N LEU A 158 -11.16 19.39 5.20
CA LEU A 158 -9.86 19.90 5.66
C LEU A 158 -9.01 18.77 6.28
N THR A 159 -9.63 17.82 6.97
CA THR A 159 -8.92 16.67 7.53
C THR A 159 -8.20 15.86 6.46
N GLN A 160 -8.72 15.82 5.22
CA GLN A 160 -8.07 15.13 4.09
C GLN A 160 -6.75 15.79 3.65
N ALA A 161 -6.48 17.03 4.09
CA ALA A 161 -5.22 17.72 3.85
C ALA A 161 -4.10 17.30 4.82
N THR A 162 -4.40 16.48 5.83
CA THR A 162 -3.44 15.95 6.80
C THR A 162 -3.36 14.45 6.67
N LEU A 163 -2.15 13.94 6.40
CA LEU A 163 -1.87 12.52 6.35
C LEU A 163 -1.41 12.05 7.75
N THR A 164 -2.05 11.01 8.26
CA THR A 164 -1.73 10.43 9.56
C THR A 164 -1.41 8.94 9.42
N ALA A 165 -0.61 8.41 10.36
CA ALA A 165 -0.29 7.00 10.42
C ALA A 165 -1.53 6.16 10.76
N PRO A 166 -1.88 5.12 9.99
CA PRO A 166 -3.02 4.26 10.26
C PRO A 166 -2.75 3.23 11.38
N PHE A 167 -1.48 2.90 11.62
CA PHE A 167 -1.02 1.95 12.66
C PHE A 167 0.38 2.33 13.14
N ASP A 168 0.84 1.69 14.21
CA ASP A 168 2.20 1.85 14.75
C ASP A 168 3.20 1.16 13.82
N GLY A 169 4.26 1.85 13.41
CA GLY A 169 5.21 1.28 12.46
C GLY A 169 6.41 2.18 12.18
N VAL A 170 7.16 1.82 11.16
CA VAL A 170 8.35 2.55 10.69
C VAL A 170 8.07 3.14 9.32
N VAL A 171 8.45 4.38 9.11
CA VAL A 171 8.42 5.04 7.81
C VAL A 171 9.53 4.46 6.95
N VAL A 172 9.17 3.76 5.88
CA VAL A 172 10.13 3.06 5.01
C VAL A 172 10.57 3.94 3.86
N ASP A 173 9.65 4.76 3.33
CA ASP A 173 9.91 5.63 2.18
C ASP A 173 9.13 6.94 2.31
N VAL A 174 9.75 8.05 1.89
CA VAL A 174 9.15 9.37 1.76
C VAL A 174 9.46 9.91 0.37
N SER A 175 8.52 9.80 -0.55
CA SER A 175 8.73 10.06 -1.99
C SER A 175 8.58 11.52 -2.38
N VAL A 176 8.31 12.45 -1.47
CA VAL A 176 8.04 13.87 -1.77
C VAL A 176 8.69 14.82 -0.76
N ILE A 177 8.91 16.06 -1.19
CA ILE A 177 9.52 17.12 -0.37
C ILE A 177 8.56 18.32 -0.19
N PRO A 178 8.75 19.14 0.85
CA PRO A 178 7.98 20.39 1.03
C PRO A 178 8.06 21.29 -0.20
N GLY A 179 6.90 21.81 -0.64
CA GLY A 179 6.75 22.64 -1.83
C GLY A 179 6.46 21.87 -3.11
N GLU A 180 6.51 20.56 -3.11
CA GLU A 180 6.18 19.71 -4.26
C GLU A 180 4.65 19.57 -4.43
N LEU A 181 4.20 19.41 -5.67
CA LEU A 181 2.80 19.17 -5.98
C LEU A 181 2.48 17.68 -5.90
N VAL A 182 1.60 17.30 -5.00
CA VAL A 182 1.06 15.93 -4.89
C VAL A 182 -0.27 15.84 -5.62
N GLN A 183 -0.42 14.74 -6.36
CA GLN A 183 -1.68 14.41 -7.03
C GLN A 183 -2.54 13.49 -6.14
N SER A 184 -3.85 13.52 -6.39
CA SER A 184 -4.79 12.58 -5.75
C SER A 184 -4.39 11.14 -6.05
N ASN A 185 -4.39 10.29 -5.02
CA ASN A 185 -3.99 8.87 -5.06
C ASN A 185 -2.51 8.60 -5.41
N GLN A 186 -1.65 9.62 -5.40
CA GLN A 186 -0.20 9.42 -5.45
C GLN A 186 0.28 8.89 -4.10
N VAL A 187 1.06 7.80 -4.10
CA VAL A 187 1.75 7.32 -2.90
C VAL A 187 2.85 8.30 -2.54
N VAL A 188 2.86 8.78 -1.31
CA VAL A 188 3.83 9.77 -0.80
C VAL A 188 4.65 9.25 0.37
N ILE A 189 4.09 8.31 1.14
CA ILE A 189 4.76 7.67 2.27
C ILE A 189 4.42 6.17 2.25
N THR A 190 5.43 5.33 2.47
CA THR A 190 5.24 3.91 2.75
C THR A 190 5.53 3.66 4.23
N LEU A 191 4.54 3.10 4.93
CA LEU A 191 4.62 2.73 6.34
C LEU A 191 4.55 1.21 6.45
N ALA A 192 5.43 0.61 7.26
CA ALA A 192 5.45 -0.83 7.51
C ALA A 192 5.64 -1.14 9.00
N ASP A 193 5.04 -2.23 9.46
CA ASP A 193 5.35 -2.80 10.77
C ASP A 193 6.55 -3.75 10.64
N LEU A 194 7.73 -3.25 11.00
CA LEU A 194 8.97 -4.03 10.96
C LEU A 194 9.20 -4.86 12.23
N ASN A 195 8.31 -4.76 13.23
CA ASN A 195 8.38 -5.60 14.43
C ASN A 195 7.75 -6.98 14.22
N ASP A 196 6.92 -7.13 13.18
CA ASP A 196 6.26 -8.39 12.85
C ASP A 196 6.52 -8.71 11.36
N LEU A 197 7.50 -9.60 11.13
CA LEU A 197 7.90 -10.02 9.80
C LEU A 197 7.43 -11.45 9.53
N GLN A 198 7.10 -11.73 8.28
CA GLN A 198 6.69 -13.02 7.75
C GLN A 198 7.53 -13.39 6.54
N ILE A 199 7.48 -14.65 6.16
CA ILE A 199 8.16 -15.16 4.98
C ILE A 199 7.12 -15.53 3.92
N THR A 200 7.32 -15.05 2.69
CA THR A 200 6.43 -15.38 1.56
C THR A 200 7.21 -16.07 0.46
N THR A 201 6.78 -17.26 0.04
CA THR A 201 7.43 -18.01 -1.04
C THR A 201 7.19 -17.33 -2.39
N THR A 202 8.21 -17.33 -3.26
CA THR A 202 8.20 -16.64 -4.55
C THR A 202 8.20 -17.59 -5.75
N ASP A 203 8.56 -18.87 -5.58
CA ASP A 203 8.75 -19.85 -6.68
C ASP A 203 8.05 -21.19 -6.46
N LEU A 204 7.12 -21.29 -5.49
CA LEU A 204 6.44 -22.56 -5.20
C LEU A 204 5.51 -22.96 -6.35
N SER A 205 5.86 -24.07 -7.02
CA SER A 205 5.18 -24.52 -8.24
C SER A 205 3.77 -25.08 -7.99
N GLU A 206 2.94 -25.10 -9.04
CA GLU A 206 1.62 -25.74 -9.03
C GLU A 206 1.69 -27.24 -8.65
N ARG A 207 2.78 -27.92 -8.97
CA ARG A 207 2.96 -29.34 -8.64
C ARG A 207 3.19 -29.58 -7.16
N ASP A 208 3.87 -28.64 -6.49
CA ASP A 208 4.28 -28.76 -5.12
C ASP A 208 3.25 -28.23 -4.13
N ILE A 209 2.48 -27.19 -4.54
CA ILE A 209 1.44 -26.59 -3.69
C ILE A 209 0.37 -27.59 -3.25
N ALA A 210 0.08 -28.61 -4.06
CA ALA A 210 -0.90 -29.66 -3.72
C ALA A 210 -0.51 -30.48 -2.46
N ARG A 211 0.76 -30.48 -2.08
CA ARG A 211 1.32 -31.18 -0.91
C ARG A 211 1.41 -30.27 0.31
N VAL A 212 1.33 -28.95 0.12
CA VAL A 212 1.46 -27.98 1.20
C VAL A 212 0.10 -27.76 1.88
N LYS A 213 0.12 -27.71 3.20
CA LYS A 213 -1.09 -27.47 4.03
C LYS A 213 -0.80 -26.47 5.13
N ILE A 214 -1.81 -25.72 5.49
CA ILE A 214 -1.76 -24.81 6.64
C ILE A 214 -1.44 -25.60 7.91
N GLY A 215 -0.53 -25.06 8.73
CA GLY A 215 -0.05 -25.66 9.97
C GLY A 215 1.18 -26.55 9.85
N GLN A 216 1.67 -26.81 8.65
CA GLN A 216 2.92 -27.54 8.45
C GLN A 216 4.12 -26.76 8.98
N THR A 217 5.09 -27.48 9.55
CA THR A 217 6.35 -26.91 10.03
C THR A 217 7.29 -26.64 8.85
N VAL A 218 7.99 -25.54 8.93
CA VAL A 218 8.94 -25.07 7.91
C VAL A 218 10.27 -24.76 8.57
N ASN A 219 11.36 -25.25 7.96
CA ASN A 219 12.71 -24.78 8.25
C ASN A 219 13.04 -23.64 7.27
N ILE A 220 13.55 -22.54 7.77
CA ILE A 220 13.80 -21.32 7.00
C ILE A 220 15.28 -20.99 7.13
N SER A 221 16.01 -21.02 6.05
CA SER A 221 17.43 -20.67 5.98
C SER A 221 17.57 -19.25 5.42
N ILE A 222 18.12 -18.34 6.20
CA ILE A 222 18.41 -16.95 5.78
C ILE A 222 19.91 -16.83 5.58
N GLU A 223 20.33 -16.84 4.32
CA GLU A 223 21.75 -16.82 3.97
C GLU A 223 22.47 -15.60 4.52
N ALA A 224 21.84 -14.43 4.45
CA ALA A 224 22.41 -13.15 4.92
C ALA A 224 22.74 -13.14 6.42
N LEU A 225 22.02 -13.93 7.23
CA LEU A 225 22.24 -14.05 8.68
C LEU A 225 23.02 -15.30 9.04
N GLY A 226 23.17 -16.26 8.11
CA GLY A 226 23.79 -17.57 8.35
C GLY A 226 23.04 -18.39 9.42
N GLN A 227 21.71 -18.18 9.53
CA GLN A 227 20.87 -18.80 10.55
C GLN A 227 19.74 -19.61 9.92
N THR A 228 19.36 -20.69 10.61
CA THR A 228 18.16 -21.46 10.28
C THR A 228 17.13 -21.24 11.36
N LEU A 229 15.93 -20.82 10.95
CA LEU A 229 14.79 -20.52 11.80
C LEU A 229 13.71 -21.59 11.59
N SER A 230 12.77 -21.67 12.52
CA SER A 230 11.56 -22.46 12.36
C SER A 230 10.34 -21.57 12.23
N GLY A 231 9.34 -22.08 11.52
CA GLY A 231 8.08 -21.39 11.33
C GLY A 231 6.97 -22.35 10.93
N LYS A 232 5.80 -21.78 10.66
CA LYS A 232 4.60 -22.53 10.26
C LYS A 232 3.91 -21.87 9.08
N VAL A 233 3.40 -22.69 8.19
CA VAL A 233 2.51 -22.24 7.12
C VAL A 233 1.22 -21.71 7.72
N ILE A 234 0.94 -20.43 7.54
CA ILE A 234 -0.29 -19.77 8.03
C ILE A 234 -1.31 -19.49 6.93
N ARG A 235 -0.84 -19.33 5.69
CA ARG A 235 -1.69 -18.99 4.56
C ARG A 235 -1.13 -19.54 3.26
N ILE A 236 -2.02 -19.97 2.39
CA ILE A 236 -1.73 -20.35 1.00
C ILE A 236 -2.56 -19.42 0.13
N SER A 237 -1.94 -18.72 -0.81
CA SER A 237 -2.68 -17.84 -1.74
C SER A 237 -3.62 -18.68 -2.61
N PRO A 238 -4.90 -18.33 -2.70
CA PRO A 238 -5.84 -18.98 -3.62
C PRO A 238 -5.65 -18.53 -5.08
N ILE A 239 -4.80 -17.53 -5.31
CA ILE A 239 -4.53 -16.95 -6.63
C ILE A 239 -3.05 -17.19 -6.94
N SER A 240 -2.80 -17.74 -8.14
CA SER A 240 -1.45 -17.91 -8.65
C SER A 240 -0.89 -16.60 -9.20
N GLU A 241 0.42 -16.50 -9.18
CA GLU A 241 1.19 -15.45 -9.83
C GLU A 241 2.02 -16.05 -10.97
N THR A 242 2.46 -15.23 -11.91
CA THR A 242 3.38 -15.70 -12.98
C THR A 242 4.73 -15.02 -12.80
N VAL A 243 5.73 -15.79 -12.43
CA VAL A 243 7.10 -15.34 -12.23
C VAL A 243 8.01 -16.03 -13.24
N GLY A 244 8.69 -15.26 -14.09
CA GLY A 244 9.60 -15.81 -15.12
C GLY A 244 8.95 -16.71 -16.17
N GLY A 245 7.62 -16.76 -16.26
CA GLY A 245 6.84 -17.63 -17.16
C GLY A 245 6.28 -18.89 -16.49
N ASP A 246 6.64 -19.14 -15.24
CA ASP A 246 6.12 -20.25 -14.43
C ASP A 246 4.95 -19.77 -13.55
N VAL A 247 3.99 -20.69 -13.32
CA VAL A 247 2.85 -20.45 -12.43
C VAL A 247 3.26 -20.86 -11.01
N VAL A 248 3.25 -19.89 -10.10
CA VAL A 248 3.61 -20.04 -8.70
C VAL A 248 2.46 -19.67 -7.77
N TYR A 249 2.44 -20.27 -6.59
CA TYR A 249 1.47 -20.00 -5.54
C TYR A 249 2.17 -19.48 -4.29
N PRO A 250 2.02 -18.18 -3.94
CA PRO A 250 2.62 -17.65 -2.71
C PRO A 250 2.08 -18.37 -1.47
N VAL A 251 3.00 -18.80 -0.60
CA VAL A 251 2.70 -19.39 0.71
C VAL A 251 3.31 -18.49 1.78
N THR A 252 2.47 -18.04 2.72
CA THR A 252 2.92 -17.21 3.83
C THR A 252 3.22 -18.08 5.03
N ILE A 253 4.39 -17.85 5.60
CA ILE A 253 4.95 -18.59 6.72
C ILE A 253 5.19 -17.61 7.86
N GLN A 254 4.65 -17.91 9.04
CA GLN A 254 4.92 -17.17 10.26
C GLN A 254 6.16 -17.76 10.93
N LEU A 255 7.07 -16.88 11.33
CA LEU A 255 8.24 -17.24 12.12
C LEU A 255 7.82 -17.57 13.55
N ASP A 256 8.42 -18.61 14.15
CA ASP A 256 8.23 -18.89 15.59
C ASP A 256 9.01 -17.88 16.46
N GLU A 257 10.17 -17.43 15.98
CA GLU A 257 10.98 -16.37 16.61
C GLU A 257 11.58 -15.48 15.53
N GLN A 258 11.61 -14.16 15.78
CA GLN A 258 12.23 -13.18 14.89
C GLN A 258 13.64 -12.87 15.41
N PRO A 259 14.71 -13.20 14.66
CA PRO A 259 16.08 -12.91 15.07
C PRO A 259 16.39 -11.42 14.91
N ASP A 260 17.34 -10.94 15.72
CA ASP A 260 17.92 -9.62 15.56
C ASP A 260 18.59 -9.47 14.18
N GLY A 261 18.34 -8.35 13.51
CA GLY A 261 18.93 -8.04 12.20
C GLY A 261 18.17 -8.63 11.01
N LEU A 262 17.01 -9.24 11.22
CA LEU A 262 16.11 -9.61 10.12
C LEU A 262 15.51 -8.34 9.50
N LEU A 263 15.68 -8.17 8.18
CA LEU A 263 15.22 -7.00 7.45
C LEU A 263 14.26 -7.39 6.32
N TRP A 264 13.33 -6.52 6.02
CA TRP A 264 12.47 -6.62 4.86
C TRP A 264 13.29 -6.72 3.56
N GLY A 265 12.91 -7.64 2.68
CA GLY A 265 13.57 -7.90 1.40
C GLY A 265 14.78 -8.83 1.49
N MET A 266 15.10 -9.40 2.66
CA MET A 266 16.07 -10.48 2.73
C MET A 266 15.49 -11.75 2.09
N SER A 267 16.31 -12.43 1.27
CA SER A 267 15.93 -13.70 0.67
C SER A 267 16.17 -14.85 1.64
N ALA A 268 15.29 -15.82 1.59
CA ALA A 268 15.31 -17.04 2.38
C ALA A 268 15.06 -18.26 1.49
N GLU A 269 15.60 -19.41 1.90
CA GLU A 269 15.21 -20.71 1.38
C GLU A 269 14.34 -21.41 2.43
N VAL A 270 13.20 -21.94 2.02
CA VAL A 270 12.25 -22.58 2.91
C VAL A 270 12.09 -24.07 2.56
N GLU A 271 12.14 -24.92 3.59
CA GLU A 271 11.90 -26.33 3.50
C GLU A 271 10.61 -26.68 4.24
N ILE A 272 9.53 -26.95 3.50
CA ILE A 272 8.22 -27.27 4.06
C ILE A 272 8.08 -28.76 4.24
N SER A 273 7.83 -29.23 5.47
CA SER A 273 7.59 -30.63 5.77
C SER A 273 6.19 -31.06 5.32
N THR A 274 6.09 -32.03 4.40
CA THR A 274 4.80 -32.47 3.82
C THR A 274 4.24 -33.76 4.45
N LYS A 275 4.80 -34.16 5.59
CA LYS A 275 4.30 -35.35 6.36
C LYS A 275 3.05 -35.02 7.15
#